data_d383ffe6f0e7d3e7096a5a30ab632eca
#
_entry.id   d383ffe6f0e7d3e7096a5a30ab632eca
#
_cell.length_a   1.000
_cell.length_b   1.000
_cell.length_c   1.000
_cell.angle_alpha   90.00
_cell.angle_beta   90.00
_cell.angle_gamma   90.00
#
_symmetry.space_group_name_H-M   'P 1'
#
loop_
_entity.id
_entity.type
_entity.pdbx_description
1 polymer ?
#
loop_
_entity_poly.entity_id
_entity_poly.type
_entity_poly.pdbx_seq_one_letter_code
_entity_poly.pdbx_strand_id
1 'polypeptide(L)'
;MHGKWPDTQFRREIHDFNREFLELLCMDIRGGTAFGLAPNVRQRLRLLAPAQLEAIAETPCLLAAFAVLPPRQLPRGVAENSGPDTGSAPNPVAAAHAEAARLFAASLLTWLWHTACQDRLLAALCIGPGRLGVEQLASAGFRDLQRAAAGAVD
;
A
#
# COMPACT_ATOMS: atom_id res chain seq x y z
N MET A 1 -15.63 -14.62 26.93
CA MET A 1 -15.16 -14.22 25.57
C MET A 1 -13.65 -14.16 25.62
N HIS A 2 -12.97 -15.23 25.24
CA HIS A 2 -11.51 -15.21 25.11
C HIS A 2 -11.17 -14.47 23.82
N GLY A 3 -10.79 -13.22 23.93
CA GLY A 3 -10.18 -12.49 22.82
C GLY A 3 -8.93 -13.24 22.40
N LYS A 4 -9.03 -14.01 21.33
CA LYS A 4 -7.87 -14.57 20.66
C LYS A 4 -7.09 -13.40 20.10
N TRP A 5 -5.98 -13.06 20.75
CA TRP A 5 -4.97 -12.16 20.20
C TRP A 5 -4.62 -12.64 18.79
N PRO A 6 -4.27 -11.71 17.87
CA PRO A 6 -3.97 -12.11 16.52
C PRO A 6 -2.98 -13.26 16.52
N ASP A 7 -3.33 -14.29 15.78
CA ASP A 7 -2.59 -15.52 15.62
C ASP A 7 -1.15 -15.21 15.19
N THR A 8 -0.23 -16.10 15.51
CA THR A 8 1.19 -16.00 15.08
C THR A 8 1.29 -15.85 13.56
N GLN A 9 0.38 -16.46 12.81
CA GLN A 9 0.28 -16.32 11.36
C GLN A 9 -0.05 -14.89 10.95
N PHE A 10 -1.03 -14.26 11.59
CA PHE A 10 -1.44 -12.89 11.28
C PHE A 10 -0.30 -11.88 11.50
N ARG A 11 0.46 -12.03 12.59
CA ARG A 11 1.64 -11.19 12.84
C ARG A 11 2.71 -11.39 11.77
N ARG A 12 2.91 -12.61 11.32
CA ARG A 12 3.85 -12.93 10.24
C ARG A 12 3.42 -12.26 8.93
N GLU A 13 2.14 -12.31 8.60
CA GLU A 13 1.60 -11.66 7.41
C GLU A 13 1.81 -10.13 7.44
N ILE A 14 1.56 -9.46 8.59
CA ILE A 14 1.86 -8.03 8.77
C ILE A 14 3.35 -7.76 8.57
N HIS A 15 4.21 -8.57 9.19
CA HIS A 15 5.65 -8.44 9.06
C HIS A 15 6.10 -8.58 7.60
N ASP A 16 5.58 -9.56 6.89
CA ASP A 16 5.91 -9.80 5.48
C ASP A 16 5.49 -8.62 4.59
N PHE A 17 4.28 -8.06 4.79
CA PHE A 17 3.85 -6.84 4.11
C PHE A 17 4.72 -5.63 4.45
N ASN A 18 5.06 -5.45 5.71
CA ASN A 18 5.91 -4.33 6.13
C ASN A 18 7.31 -4.43 5.51
N ARG A 19 7.87 -5.64 5.44
CA ARG A 19 9.17 -5.89 4.84
C ARG A 19 9.14 -5.61 3.33
N GLU A 20 8.15 -6.15 2.61
CA GLU A 20 7.98 -5.90 1.18
C GLU A 20 7.82 -4.39 0.89
N PHE A 21 7.04 -3.69 1.70
CA PHE A 21 6.89 -2.24 1.58
C PHE A 21 8.21 -1.48 1.78
N LEU A 22 8.99 -1.84 2.79
CA LEU A 22 10.31 -1.24 3.03
C LEU A 22 11.28 -1.54 1.88
N GLU A 23 11.25 -2.73 1.31
CA GLU A 23 12.04 -3.09 0.14
C GLU A 23 11.69 -2.19 -1.05
N LEU A 24 10.40 -1.98 -1.34
CA LEU A 24 9.95 -1.07 -2.39
C LEU A 24 10.40 0.37 -2.16
N LEU A 25 10.35 0.85 -0.91
CA LEU A 25 10.77 2.21 -0.54
C LEU A 25 12.29 2.42 -0.68
N CYS A 26 13.07 1.38 -0.39
CA CYS A 26 14.54 1.43 -0.43
C CYS A 26 15.11 1.31 -1.84
N MET A 27 14.34 0.87 -2.83
CA MET A 27 14.80 0.83 -4.21
C MET A 27 15.17 2.23 -4.71
N ASP A 28 16.40 2.36 -5.24
CA ASP A 28 16.88 3.63 -5.81
C ASP A 28 16.52 3.74 -7.29
N ILE A 29 15.29 4.16 -7.55
CA ILE A 29 14.78 4.29 -8.91
C ILE A 29 14.45 5.74 -9.17
N ARG A 30 15.15 6.34 -10.14
CA ARG A 30 14.82 7.67 -10.63
C ARG A 30 13.45 7.63 -11.31
N GLY A 31 12.51 8.44 -10.85
CA GLY A 31 11.14 8.43 -11.33
C GLY A 31 10.27 7.29 -10.76
N GLY A 32 10.74 6.57 -9.74
CA GLY A 32 9.96 5.56 -9.04
C GLY A 32 8.91 6.18 -8.12
N THR A 33 7.88 5.39 -7.82
CA THR A 33 6.77 5.77 -6.94
C THR A 33 7.28 6.18 -5.55
N ALA A 34 6.88 7.34 -5.09
CA ALA A 34 7.32 7.89 -3.80
C ALA A 34 6.42 7.45 -2.63
N PHE A 35 5.29 6.81 -2.88
CA PHE A 35 4.28 6.41 -1.87
C PHE A 35 3.91 7.55 -0.91
N GLY A 36 3.91 8.80 -1.38
CA GLY A 36 3.65 9.97 -0.57
C GLY A 36 4.71 10.32 0.48
N LEU A 37 5.85 9.62 0.50
CA LEU A 37 6.93 9.88 1.44
C LEU A 37 7.81 11.04 1.00
N ALA A 38 8.13 11.92 1.96
CA ALA A 38 9.08 13.00 1.70
C ALA A 38 10.48 12.44 1.32
N PRO A 39 11.18 13.07 0.38
CA PRO A 39 12.48 12.58 -0.12
C PRO A 39 13.52 12.33 0.97
N ASN A 40 13.56 13.19 2.00
CA ASN A 40 14.47 13.06 3.13
C ASN A 40 14.18 11.80 3.98
N VAL A 41 12.92 11.40 4.14
CA VAL A 41 12.54 10.17 4.85
C VAL A 41 13.00 8.96 4.06
N ARG A 42 12.74 8.95 2.75
CA ARG A 42 13.17 7.88 1.85
C ARG A 42 14.70 7.72 1.84
N GLN A 43 15.42 8.83 1.80
CA GLN A 43 16.88 8.80 1.88
C GLN A 43 17.38 8.23 3.21
N ARG A 44 16.75 8.58 4.33
CA ARG A 44 17.09 8.03 5.65
C ARG A 44 16.84 6.53 5.72
N LEU A 45 15.73 6.04 5.19
CA LEU A 45 15.43 4.61 5.15
C LEU A 45 16.52 3.82 4.41
N ARG A 46 17.04 4.34 3.31
CA ARG A 46 18.11 3.71 2.54
C ARG A 46 19.45 3.63 3.26
N LEU A 47 19.67 4.48 4.25
CA LEU A 47 20.89 4.50 5.07
C LEU A 47 20.83 3.56 6.27
N LEU A 48 19.66 2.97 6.55
CA LEU A 48 19.50 2.03 7.65
C LEU A 48 20.16 0.69 7.34
N ALA A 49 20.75 0.09 8.38
CA ALA A 49 21.26 -1.27 8.28
C ALA A 49 20.10 -2.27 8.11
N PRO A 50 20.32 -3.43 7.47
CA PRO A 50 19.28 -4.44 7.30
C PRO A 50 18.58 -4.85 8.60
N ALA A 51 19.33 -4.96 9.70
CA ALA A 51 18.75 -5.27 11.02
C ALA A 51 17.82 -4.18 11.55
N GLN A 52 18.05 -2.91 11.19
CA GLN A 52 17.18 -1.80 11.57
C GLN A 52 15.89 -1.79 10.73
N LEU A 53 15.98 -2.12 9.45
CA LEU A 53 14.81 -2.28 8.58
C LEU A 53 13.95 -3.45 9.05
N GLU A 54 14.57 -4.56 9.44
CA GLU A 54 13.88 -5.72 10.00
C GLU A 54 13.15 -5.35 11.30
N ALA A 55 13.81 -4.64 12.21
CA ALA A 55 13.17 -4.16 13.45
C ALA A 55 11.97 -3.22 13.19
N ILE A 56 12.00 -2.44 12.09
CA ILE A 56 10.87 -1.61 11.68
C ILE A 56 9.75 -2.49 11.12
N ALA A 57 10.08 -3.53 10.34
CA ALA A 57 9.11 -4.47 9.78
C ALA A 57 8.36 -5.27 10.86
N GLU A 58 9.00 -5.54 12.01
CA GLU A 58 8.39 -6.23 13.16
C GLU A 58 7.28 -5.41 13.86
N THR A 59 7.04 -4.17 13.44
CA THR A 59 5.96 -3.34 13.98
C THR A 59 4.61 -4.05 13.83
N PRO A 60 3.78 -4.12 14.89
CA PRO A 60 2.54 -4.90 14.89
C PRO A 60 1.39 -4.28 14.07
N CYS A 61 1.62 -3.18 13.40
CA CYS A 61 0.68 -2.50 12.51
C CYS A 61 1.30 -2.34 11.11
N LEU A 62 0.44 -2.17 10.11
CA LEU A 62 0.89 -1.92 8.74
C LEU A 62 1.58 -0.55 8.61
N LEU A 63 2.74 -0.54 7.98
CA LEU A 63 3.48 0.68 7.64
C LEU A 63 2.86 1.38 6.43
N ALA A 64 2.42 0.59 5.44
CA ALA A 64 1.71 1.11 4.28
C ALA A 64 0.28 1.52 4.66
N ALA A 65 -0.16 2.67 4.14
CA ALA A 65 -1.51 3.16 4.36
C ALA A 65 -2.12 3.66 3.07
N PHE A 66 -3.38 3.32 2.86
CA PHE A 66 -4.18 3.88 1.78
C PHE A 66 -4.94 5.12 2.27
N ALA A 67 -4.87 6.21 1.51
CA ALA A 67 -5.46 7.46 1.93
C ALA A 67 -7.00 7.41 2.00
N VAL A 68 -7.69 6.83 1.05
CA VAL A 68 -9.15 6.56 1.01
C VAL A 68 -9.44 5.70 -0.21
N LEU A 69 -10.37 4.75 -0.13
CA LEU A 69 -11.00 4.23 -1.34
C LEU A 69 -11.74 5.39 -2.01
N PRO A 70 -11.48 5.70 -3.28
CA PRO A 70 -12.21 6.76 -3.95
C PRO A 70 -13.71 6.49 -3.82
N PRO A 71 -14.52 7.49 -3.43
CA PRO A 71 -15.97 7.33 -3.41
C PRO A 71 -16.40 6.82 -4.78
N ARG A 72 -17.43 5.93 -4.82
CA ARG A 72 -18.02 5.45 -6.07
C ARG A 72 -18.30 6.64 -6.99
N GLN A 73 -17.29 7.08 -7.73
CA GLN A 73 -17.50 8.06 -8.79
C GLN A 73 -18.09 7.28 -9.96
N LEU A 74 -19.37 7.53 -10.23
CA LEU A 74 -19.92 7.35 -11.57
C LEU A 74 -18.89 7.89 -12.56
N PRO A 75 -18.72 7.24 -13.73
CA PRO A 75 -17.75 7.69 -14.72
C PRO A 75 -18.09 9.13 -15.10
N ARG A 76 -17.41 10.08 -14.53
CA ARG A 76 -17.33 11.43 -15.07
C ARG A 76 -16.51 11.32 -16.34
N GLY A 77 -17.15 11.69 -17.42
CA GLY A 77 -16.58 11.68 -18.75
C GLY A 77 -15.16 12.22 -18.77
N VAL A 78 -14.37 11.57 -19.59
CA VAL A 78 -13.11 11.98 -20.16
C VAL A 78 -12.79 13.46 -19.88
N ALA A 79 -11.88 13.72 -18.99
CA ALA A 79 -11.13 14.98 -18.95
C ALA A 79 -9.68 14.57 -19.23
N GLU A 80 -9.31 14.67 -20.49
CA GLU A 80 -8.59 15.77 -21.12
C GLU A 80 -7.14 15.90 -20.67
N ASN A 81 -6.26 15.52 -21.64
CA ASN A 81 -5.02 16.21 -21.98
C ASN A 81 -4.01 16.47 -20.87
N SER A 82 -3.29 15.44 -20.51
CA SER A 82 -1.84 15.63 -20.33
C SER A 82 -1.20 15.40 -21.69
N GLY A 83 -0.73 16.49 -22.29
CA GLY A 83 -0.07 16.46 -23.59
C GLY A 83 1.09 15.46 -23.61
N PRO A 84 1.47 14.97 -24.79
CA PRO A 84 2.60 14.06 -24.92
C PRO A 84 3.86 14.79 -24.53
N ASP A 85 4.39 14.47 -23.36
CA ASP A 85 5.72 14.89 -22.98
C ASP A 85 6.70 14.11 -23.87
N THR A 86 7.24 14.84 -24.81
CA THR A 86 8.08 14.36 -25.92
C THR A 86 9.38 13.81 -25.37
N GLY A 87 9.63 12.52 -25.52
CA GLY A 87 10.95 12.07 -25.93
C GLY A 87 11.89 11.51 -24.89
N SER A 88 11.45 10.96 -23.78
CA SER A 88 12.32 10.07 -22.99
C SER A 88 11.76 8.65 -23.06
N ALA A 89 12.56 7.71 -23.58
CA ALA A 89 12.19 6.29 -23.53
C ALA A 89 11.87 5.90 -22.09
N PRO A 90 10.76 5.19 -21.85
CA PRO A 90 10.35 4.81 -20.51
C PRO A 90 11.48 4.01 -19.85
N ASN A 91 11.93 4.45 -18.69
CA ASN A 91 12.95 3.72 -17.92
C ASN A 91 12.37 2.34 -17.51
N PRO A 92 12.89 1.21 -18.06
CA PRO A 92 12.32 -0.11 -17.80
C PRO A 92 12.38 -0.49 -16.33
N VAL A 93 13.34 0.04 -15.57
CA VAL A 93 13.48 -0.20 -14.14
C VAL A 93 12.38 0.54 -13.36
N ALA A 94 12.06 1.78 -13.76
CA ALA A 94 10.96 2.52 -13.16
C ALA A 94 9.59 1.85 -13.45
N ALA A 95 9.40 1.35 -14.66
CA ALA A 95 8.20 0.62 -15.03
C ALA A 95 8.04 -0.69 -14.22
N ALA A 96 9.11 -1.46 -14.06
CA ALA A 96 9.11 -2.67 -13.25
C ALA A 96 8.81 -2.38 -11.77
N HIS A 97 9.34 -1.29 -11.23
CA HIS A 97 9.05 -0.87 -9.86
C HIS A 97 7.58 -0.43 -9.68
N ALA A 98 7.05 0.34 -10.63
CA ALA A 98 5.65 0.73 -10.60
C ALA A 98 4.72 -0.51 -10.64
N GLU A 99 5.06 -1.51 -11.45
CA GLU A 99 4.31 -2.76 -11.50
C GLU A 99 4.42 -3.54 -10.17
N ALA A 100 5.60 -3.67 -9.59
CA ALA A 100 5.79 -4.28 -8.28
C ALA A 100 4.97 -3.55 -7.20
N ALA A 101 4.96 -2.22 -7.21
CA ALA A 101 4.16 -1.41 -6.30
C ALA A 101 2.64 -1.62 -6.48
N ARG A 102 2.16 -1.78 -7.71
CA ARG A 102 0.75 -2.11 -7.98
C ARG A 102 0.37 -3.50 -7.48
N LEU A 103 1.22 -4.50 -7.71
CA LEU A 103 1.01 -5.85 -7.20
C LEU A 103 0.98 -5.87 -5.67
N PHE A 104 1.91 -5.19 -5.03
CA PHE A 104 1.92 -5.02 -3.58
C PHE A 104 0.62 -4.36 -3.08
N ALA A 105 0.20 -3.25 -3.68
CA ALA A 105 -1.04 -2.56 -3.31
C ALA A 105 -2.27 -3.46 -3.47
N ALA A 106 -2.34 -4.24 -4.55
CA ALA A 106 -3.44 -5.17 -4.80
C ALA A 106 -3.47 -6.30 -3.74
N SER A 107 -2.32 -6.87 -3.41
CA SER A 107 -2.19 -7.93 -2.40
C SER A 107 -2.59 -7.41 -1.02
N LEU A 108 -2.07 -6.26 -0.61
CA LEU A 108 -2.35 -5.64 0.67
C LEU A 108 -3.83 -5.24 0.80
N LEU A 109 -4.43 -4.62 -0.23
CA LEU A 109 -5.86 -4.27 -0.21
C LEU A 109 -6.76 -5.50 -0.14
N THR A 110 -6.42 -6.56 -0.86
CA THR A 110 -7.17 -7.83 -0.83
C THR A 110 -7.11 -8.47 0.56
N TRP A 111 -5.92 -8.49 1.16
CA TRP A 111 -5.73 -9.02 2.50
C TRP A 111 -6.49 -8.19 3.55
N LEU A 112 -6.40 -6.85 3.50
CA LEU A 112 -7.15 -5.95 4.38
C LEU A 112 -8.66 -6.11 4.23
N TRP A 113 -9.15 -6.24 3.00
CA TRP A 113 -10.57 -6.49 2.74
C TRP A 113 -11.03 -7.80 3.35
N HIS A 114 -10.28 -8.88 3.15
CA HIS A 114 -10.59 -10.17 3.73
C HIS A 114 -10.59 -10.11 5.25
N THR A 115 -9.60 -9.45 5.85
CA THR A 115 -9.53 -9.22 7.30
C THR A 115 -10.72 -8.41 7.80
N ALA A 116 -11.10 -7.33 7.09
CA ALA A 116 -12.25 -6.50 7.45
C ALA A 116 -13.60 -7.24 7.36
N CYS A 117 -13.71 -8.19 6.44
CA CYS A 117 -14.90 -9.06 6.35
C CYS A 117 -14.98 -10.07 7.50
N GLN A 118 -13.85 -10.53 8.01
CA GLN A 118 -13.79 -11.51 9.10
C GLN A 118 -13.79 -10.87 10.49
N ASP A 119 -12.98 -9.85 10.69
CA ASP A 119 -12.82 -9.15 11.97
C ASP A 119 -12.52 -7.65 11.72
N ARG A 120 -13.57 -6.83 11.86
CA ARG A 120 -13.49 -5.38 11.65
C ARG A 120 -12.58 -4.68 12.66
N LEU A 121 -12.57 -5.17 13.91
CA LEU A 121 -11.71 -4.58 14.93
C LEU A 121 -10.24 -4.82 14.63
N LEU A 122 -9.91 -6.03 14.21
CA LEU A 122 -8.56 -6.39 13.81
C LEU A 122 -8.10 -5.58 12.60
N ALA A 123 -8.95 -5.45 11.58
CA ALA A 123 -8.67 -4.59 10.42
C ALA A 123 -8.45 -3.12 10.83
N ALA A 124 -9.26 -2.59 11.76
CA ALA A 124 -9.11 -1.22 12.27
C ALA A 124 -7.77 -1.01 12.98
N LEU A 125 -7.32 -1.99 13.76
CA LEU A 125 -6.02 -1.95 14.43
C LEU A 125 -4.86 -1.95 13.43
N CYS A 126 -4.99 -2.69 12.33
CA CYS A 126 -3.96 -2.73 11.28
C CYS A 126 -3.88 -1.43 10.49
N ILE A 127 -5.02 -0.84 10.14
CA ILE A 127 -5.12 0.36 9.31
C ILE A 127 -4.72 1.61 10.10
N GLY A 128 -4.96 1.63 11.40
CA GLY A 128 -4.74 2.78 12.26
C GLY A 128 -5.84 3.86 12.14
N PRO A 129 -5.89 4.80 13.08
CA PRO A 129 -6.93 5.83 13.14
C PRO A 129 -6.83 6.84 11.99
N GLY A 130 -7.97 7.25 11.45
CA GLY A 130 -8.08 8.38 10.50
C GLY A 130 -7.73 8.06 9.04
N ARG A 131 -7.61 6.78 8.70
CA ARG A 131 -7.30 6.33 7.33
C ARG A 131 -8.52 5.63 6.72
N LEU A 132 -8.29 4.72 5.79
CA LEU A 132 -9.35 3.96 5.12
C LEU A 132 -10.41 3.45 6.11
N GLY A 133 -11.66 3.81 5.89
CA GLY A 133 -12.74 3.33 6.76
C GLY A 133 -12.94 1.82 6.61
N VAL A 134 -12.85 1.07 7.72
CA VAL A 134 -13.04 -0.39 7.71
C VAL A 134 -14.41 -0.76 7.14
N GLU A 135 -15.44 0.03 7.42
CA GLU A 135 -16.79 -0.17 6.88
C GLU A 135 -16.83 -0.01 5.36
N GLN A 136 -16.12 0.98 4.83
CA GLN A 136 -16.01 1.19 3.38
C GLN A 136 -15.27 0.02 2.74
N LEU A 137 -14.18 -0.42 3.37
CA LEU A 137 -13.40 -1.55 2.90
C LEU A 137 -14.23 -2.85 2.91
N ALA A 138 -14.90 -3.17 4.02
CA ALA A 138 -15.73 -4.37 4.15
C ALA A 138 -16.91 -4.40 3.16
N SER A 139 -17.43 -3.22 2.77
CA SER A 139 -18.52 -3.08 1.79
C SER A 139 -18.05 -2.95 0.35
N ALA A 140 -16.75 -2.84 0.10
CA ALA A 140 -16.19 -2.70 -1.23
C ALA A 140 -16.35 -3.98 -2.06
N GLY A 141 -16.67 -3.84 -3.33
CA GLY A 141 -16.63 -4.94 -4.27
C GLY A 141 -15.19 -5.22 -4.73
N PHE A 142 -14.91 -6.46 -5.14
CA PHE A 142 -13.58 -6.85 -5.62
C PHE A 142 -13.05 -5.94 -6.75
N ARG A 143 -13.94 -5.51 -7.68
CA ARG A 143 -13.57 -4.58 -8.75
C ARG A 143 -13.15 -3.20 -8.24
N ASP A 144 -13.75 -2.75 -7.14
CA ASP A 144 -13.42 -1.46 -6.54
C ASP A 144 -12.04 -1.52 -5.88
N LEU A 145 -11.68 -2.66 -5.27
CA LEU A 145 -10.36 -2.92 -4.73
C LEU A 145 -9.28 -2.92 -5.81
N GLN A 146 -9.53 -3.61 -6.93
CA GLN A 146 -8.60 -3.63 -8.06
C GLN A 146 -8.37 -2.22 -8.64
N ARG A 147 -9.43 -1.41 -8.76
CA ARG A 147 -9.31 -0.02 -9.22
C ARG A 147 -8.55 0.84 -8.23
N ALA A 148 -8.80 0.68 -6.93
CA ALA A 148 -8.09 1.39 -5.89
C ALA A 148 -6.60 1.03 -5.88
N ALA A 149 -6.25 -0.24 -6.07
CA ALA A 149 -4.86 -0.68 -6.17
C ALA A 149 -4.14 -0.07 -7.39
N ALA A 150 -4.83 0.03 -8.53
CA ALA A 150 -4.26 0.65 -9.72
C ALA A 150 -3.98 2.15 -9.51
N GLY A 151 -4.87 2.87 -8.82
CA GLY A 151 -4.70 4.30 -8.54
C GLY A 151 -3.84 4.63 -7.31
N ALA A 152 -3.42 3.63 -6.53
CA ALA A 152 -2.62 3.85 -5.32
C ALA A 152 -1.13 4.16 -5.62
N VAL A 153 -0.71 4.01 -6.87
CA VAL A 153 0.68 4.07 -7.30
C VAL A 153 0.96 5.30 -8.19
N ASP A 154 -0.08 5.97 -8.65
CA ASP A 154 0.00 7.22 -9.42
C ASP A 154 0.04 8.43 -8.47
#